data_7fa23f9a27877f38cd3302ad8cc9340c
#
_entry.id   7fa23f9a27877f38cd3302ad8cc9340c
#
_cell.length_a   1.000
_cell.length_b   1.000
_cell.length_c   1.000
_cell.angle_alpha   90.00
_cell.angle_beta   90.00
_cell.angle_gamma   90.00
#
_symmetry.space_group_name_H-M   'P 1'
#
loop_
_entity.id
_entity.type
_entity.pdbx_description
1 polymer ?
#
loop_
_entity_poly.entity_id
_entity_poly.type
_entity_poly.pdbx_seq_one_letter_code
_entity_poly.pdbx_strand_id
1 'polypeptide(L)'
;TSFIFSSSCTVYGQADQMPITETAAIKKAESPYGNTKQIGEEIIQDTCKVSPNIKATALRYFNPIGAHQSALIGELPIGVPQNLVPFITQTATGQRAQLSVFGDDYPTPDGTAIRDYIHVVDLAQAHVTALKKLLENGQATNFDFYNVGTGKGSSVLEVITAFETVTGKKLNYKIVEKREGDVIQAFADTT
;
A
#
# COMPACT_ATOMS: atom_id res chain seq x y z
N THR A 1 10.71 -23.77 8.88
CA THR A 1 9.42 -23.03 8.83
C THR A 1 9.55 -21.88 7.87
N SER A 2 8.59 -21.75 6.93
CA SER A 2 8.50 -20.63 5.98
C SER A 2 7.42 -19.66 6.41
N PHE A 3 7.71 -18.35 6.36
CA PHE A 3 6.82 -17.31 6.84
C PHE A 3 6.78 -16.12 5.85
N ILE A 4 5.58 -15.67 5.47
CA ILE A 4 5.38 -14.43 4.71
C ILE A 4 4.82 -13.38 5.66
N PHE A 5 5.47 -12.24 5.75
CA PHE A 5 5.03 -11.11 6.56
C PHE A 5 4.41 -10.04 5.67
N SER A 6 3.16 -9.73 5.95
CA SER A 6 2.46 -8.58 5.37
C SER A 6 3.01 -7.29 5.96
N SER A 7 4.11 -6.79 5.37
CA SER A 7 4.68 -5.50 5.71
C SER A 7 4.00 -4.36 4.91
N SER A 8 4.60 -3.19 4.86
CA SER A 8 4.04 -2.02 4.20
C SER A 8 5.14 -1.05 3.77
N CYS A 9 4.92 -0.30 2.71
CA CYS A 9 5.78 0.83 2.34
C CYS A 9 5.91 1.89 3.45
N THR A 10 4.99 1.91 4.42
CA THR A 10 5.06 2.83 5.58
C THR A 10 6.29 2.62 6.47
N VAL A 11 7.01 1.50 6.32
CA VAL A 11 8.29 1.28 7.02
C VAL A 11 9.37 2.28 6.59
N TYR A 12 9.26 2.86 5.41
CA TYR A 12 10.23 3.86 4.93
C TYR A 12 10.05 5.25 5.55
N GLY A 13 8.89 5.52 6.20
CA GLY A 13 8.55 6.87 6.65
C GLY A 13 8.47 7.84 5.47
N GLN A 14 9.02 9.06 5.63
CA GLN A 14 9.19 10.03 4.53
C GLN A 14 10.46 9.67 3.75
N ALA A 15 10.32 8.87 2.70
CA ALA A 15 11.44 8.50 1.84
C ALA A 15 12.02 9.75 1.13
N ASP A 16 13.35 9.77 0.96
CA ASP A 16 14.07 10.92 0.37
C ASP A 16 13.90 11.00 -1.15
N GLN A 17 13.69 9.85 -1.78
CA GLN A 17 13.66 9.73 -3.24
C GLN A 17 12.47 8.87 -3.69
N MET A 18 11.95 9.20 -4.85
CA MET A 18 10.94 8.44 -5.57
C MET A 18 11.49 8.07 -6.96
N PRO A 19 11.21 6.87 -7.43
CA PRO A 19 10.52 5.75 -6.77
C PRO A 19 11.30 5.17 -5.57
N ILE A 20 10.58 4.53 -4.64
CA ILE A 20 11.19 3.93 -3.43
C ILE A 20 11.76 2.55 -3.78
N THR A 21 13.06 2.39 -3.60
CA THR A 21 13.75 1.10 -3.74
C THR A 21 13.81 0.36 -2.39
N GLU A 22 14.10 -0.95 -2.41
CA GLU A 22 14.34 -1.73 -1.19
C GLU A 22 15.56 -1.25 -0.41
N THR A 23 16.51 -0.59 -1.08
CA THR A 23 17.71 -0.02 -0.45
C THR A 23 17.46 1.34 0.20
N ALA A 24 16.26 1.90 0.07
CA ALA A 24 15.90 3.15 0.72
C ALA A 24 16.00 3.05 2.25
N ALA A 25 16.50 4.09 2.88
CA ALA A 25 16.67 4.12 4.33
C ALA A 25 15.32 4.00 5.07
N ILE A 26 15.29 3.15 6.08
CA ILE A 26 14.18 3.08 7.04
C ILE A 26 14.29 4.30 7.96
N LYS A 27 13.31 5.19 7.90
CA LYS A 27 13.21 6.36 8.75
C LYS A 27 12.20 6.14 9.87
N LYS A 28 12.11 7.11 10.78
CA LYS A 28 11.09 7.09 11.82
C LYS A 28 9.70 6.97 11.16
N ALA A 29 8.91 6.04 11.65
CA ALA A 29 7.55 5.85 11.18
C ALA A 29 6.68 7.09 11.44
N GLU A 30 5.90 7.50 10.44
CA GLU A 30 4.97 8.64 10.52
C GLU A 30 3.68 8.31 11.28
N SER A 31 3.45 7.02 11.58
CA SER A 31 2.24 6.56 12.26
C SER A 31 2.51 5.36 13.17
N PRO A 32 1.66 5.12 14.19
CA PRO A 32 1.72 3.91 15.00
C PRO A 32 1.64 2.62 14.14
N TYR A 33 0.83 2.63 13.07
CA TYR A 33 0.75 1.51 12.14
C TYR A 33 2.10 1.24 11.46
N GLY A 34 2.74 2.26 10.89
CA GLY A 34 4.06 2.13 10.28
C GLY A 34 5.11 1.60 11.26
N ASN A 35 5.08 2.09 12.50
CA ASN A 35 5.96 1.63 13.56
C ASN A 35 5.75 0.14 13.88
N THR A 36 4.50 -0.35 13.94
CA THR A 36 4.25 -1.79 14.15
C THR A 36 4.84 -2.65 13.04
N LYS A 37 4.89 -2.15 11.78
CA LYS A 37 5.51 -2.85 10.68
C LYS A 37 7.03 -2.87 10.77
N GLN A 38 7.66 -1.76 11.16
CA GLN A 38 9.11 -1.70 11.43
C GLN A 38 9.49 -2.69 12.54
N ILE A 39 8.84 -2.65 13.69
CA ILE A 39 9.07 -3.56 14.81
C ILE A 39 8.86 -5.03 14.36
N GLY A 40 7.83 -5.31 13.58
CA GLY A 40 7.56 -6.65 13.06
C GLY A 40 8.68 -7.18 12.17
N GLU A 41 9.22 -6.36 11.26
CA GLU A 41 10.36 -6.75 10.43
C GLU A 41 11.62 -6.99 11.27
N GLU A 42 11.91 -6.13 12.25
CA GLU A 42 13.06 -6.30 13.18
C GLU A 42 12.97 -7.61 13.95
N ILE A 43 11.81 -7.91 14.56
CA ILE A 43 11.60 -9.16 15.32
C ILE A 43 11.81 -10.38 14.41
N ILE A 44 11.25 -10.37 13.20
CA ILE A 44 11.35 -11.49 12.25
C ILE A 44 12.81 -11.65 11.81
N GLN A 45 13.48 -10.56 11.46
CA GLN A 45 14.88 -10.57 11.05
C GLN A 45 15.77 -11.15 12.12
N ASP A 46 15.62 -10.71 13.38
CA ASP A 46 16.42 -11.22 14.50
C ASP A 46 16.10 -12.69 14.80
N THR A 47 14.84 -13.09 14.68
CA THR A 47 14.46 -14.50 14.80
C THR A 47 15.12 -15.36 13.72
N CYS A 48 15.14 -14.90 12.47
CA CYS A 48 15.79 -15.61 11.36
C CYS A 48 17.30 -15.71 11.52
N LYS A 49 17.95 -14.72 12.15
CA LYS A 49 19.41 -14.74 12.43
C LYS A 49 19.78 -15.85 13.40
N VAL A 50 18.98 -16.07 14.44
CA VAL A 50 19.29 -17.05 15.49
C VAL A 50 18.67 -18.44 15.25
N SER A 51 17.76 -18.55 14.32
CA SER A 51 17.02 -19.79 14.02
C SER A 51 17.17 -20.17 12.55
N PRO A 52 18.20 -20.96 12.17
CA PRO A 52 18.50 -21.27 10.77
C PRO A 52 17.40 -22.04 10.05
N ASN A 53 16.47 -22.66 10.79
CA ASN A 53 15.32 -23.39 10.26
C ASN A 53 14.10 -22.49 9.97
N ILE A 54 14.19 -21.18 10.27
CA ILE A 54 13.14 -20.21 9.97
C ILE A 54 13.59 -19.36 8.79
N LYS A 55 12.77 -19.31 7.77
CA LYS A 55 12.95 -18.42 6.62
C LYS A 55 11.72 -17.54 6.46
N ALA A 56 11.94 -16.26 6.23
CA ALA A 56 10.85 -15.31 6.08
C ALA A 56 11.07 -14.37 4.90
N THR A 57 9.94 -13.90 4.33
CA THR A 57 9.93 -12.81 3.37
C THR A 57 8.93 -11.75 3.84
N ALA A 58 9.37 -10.50 3.94
CA ALA A 58 8.48 -9.38 4.16
C ALA A 58 8.06 -8.77 2.80
N LEU A 59 6.76 -8.61 2.59
CA LEU A 59 6.22 -7.91 1.43
C LEU A 59 5.79 -6.50 1.85
N ARG A 60 6.55 -5.50 1.42
CA ARG A 60 6.30 -4.08 1.66
C ARG A 60 5.38 -3.54 0.58
N TYR A 61 4.10 -3.84 0.67
CA TYR A 61 3.16 -3.40 -0.36
C TYR A 61 2.66 -1.97 -0.13
N PHE A 62 2.31 -1.35 -1.24
CA PHE A 62 1.78 0.01 -1.30
C PHE A 62 0.26 -0.02 -1.03
N ASN A 63 -0.57 0.60 -1.85
CA ASN A 63 -1.99 0.71 -1.57
C ASN A 63 -2.80 -0.37 -2.32
N PRO A 64 -3.18 -1.49 -1.68
CA PRO A 64 -4.01 -2.49 -2.35
C PRO A 64 -5.42 -1.94 -2.61
N ILE A 65 -5.93 -2.21 -3.81
CA ILE A 65 -7.27 -1.81 -4.26
C ILE A 65 -7.92 -2.90 -5.09
N GLY A 66 -9.20 -2.73 -5.38
CA GLY A 66 -9.94 -3.58 -6.30
C GLY A 66 -10.59 -4.79 -5.63
N ALA A 67 -11.17 -5.62 -6.47
CA ALA A 67 -11.87 -6.83 -6.08
C ALA A 67 -11.58 -7.95 -7.09
N HIS A 68 -11.77 -9.20 -6.68
CA HIS A 68 -11.66 -10.33 -7.58
C HIS A 68 -12.74 -10.24 -8.68
N GLN A 69 -12.39 -10.63 -9.90
CA GLN A 69 -13.29 -10.54 -11.07
C GLN A 69 -14.62 -11.28 -10.91
N SER A 70 -14.70 -12.28 -10.01
CA SER A 70 -15.94 -12.97 -9.68
C SER A 70 -16.92 -12.11 -8.87
N ALA A 71 -16.50 -10.96 -8.35
CA ALA A 71 -17.22 -10.12 -7.38
C ALA A 71 -17.61 -10.83 -6.06
N LEU A 72 -17.07 -12.02 -5.77
CA LEU A 72 -17.30 -12.74 -4.52
C LEU A 72 -16.36 -12.30 -3.40
N ILE A 73 -15.24 -11.67 -3.75
CA ILE A 73 -14.23 -11.15 -2.83
C ILE A 73 -13.93 -9.71 -3.21
N GLY A 74 -13.97 -8.82 -2.23
CA GLY A 74 -13.69 -7.40 -2.40
C GLY A 74 -13.38 -6.74 -1.06
N GLU A 75 -13.21 -5.42 -1.07
CA GLU A 75 -12.96 -4.64 0.13
C GLU A 75 -14.28 -4.17 0.75
N LEU A 76 -14.63 -4.74 1.90
CA LEU A 76 -15.81 -4.37 2.67
C LEU A 76 -15.39 -4.01 4.11
N PRO A 77 -14.91 -2.78 4.36
CA PRO A 77 -14.45 -2.38 5.67
C PRO A 77 -15.61 -2.32 6.69
N ILE A 78 -15.33 -2.77 7.91
CA ILE A 78 -16.25 -2.64 9.03
C ILE A 78 -16.16 -1.19 9.54
N GLY A 79 -17.30 -0.48 9.56
CA GLY A 79 -17.36 0.92 10.01
C GLY A 79 -16.90 1.92 8.95
N VAL A 80 -16.16 2.94 9.38
CA VAL A 80 -15.65 3.99 8.48
C VAL A 80 -14.40 3.50 7.74
N PRO A 81 -14.39 3.53 6.39
CA PRO A 81 -13.19 3.16 5.64
C PRO A 81 -11.97 4.01 6.01
N GLN A 82 -10.79 3.42 5.86
CA GLN A 82 -9.52 4.14 6.02
C GLN A 82 -8.82 4.39 4.68
N ASN A 83 -9.24 3.68 3.62
CA ASN A 83 -8.66 3.75 2.29
C ASN A 83 -9.55 4.54 1.32
N LEU A 84 -8.93 5.15 0.30
CA LEU A 84 -9.60 6.01 -0.67
C LEU A 84 -10.71 5.26 -1.45
N VAL A 85 -10.39 4.09 -2.01
CA VAL A 85 -11.30 3.39 -2.93
C VAL A 85 -12.62 2.96 -2.27
N PRO A 86 -12.66 2.41 -1.04
CA PRO A 86 -13.92 2.17 -0.34
C PRO A 86 -14.74 3.45 -0.10
N PHE A 87 -14.11 4.60 0.18
CA PHE A 87 -14.81 5.88 0.25
C PHE A 87 -15.44 6.26 -1.08
N ILE A 88 -14.71 6.10 -2.19
CA ILE A 88 -15.21 6.36 -3.55
C ILE A 88 -16.43 5.47 -3.83
N THR A 89 -16.32 4.17 -3.63
CA THR A 89 -17.40 3.22 -3.92
C THR A 89 -18.63 3.44 -3.05
N GLN A 90 -18.45 3.72 -1.75
CA GLN A 90 -19.55 4.03 -0.84
C GLN A 90 -20.22 5.37 -1.18
N THR A 91 -19.47 6.36 -1.66
CA THR A 91 -20.04 7.62 -2.14
C THR A 91 -20.82 7.41 -3.44
N ALA A 92 -20.27 6.65 -4.38
CA ALA A 92 -20.91 6.36 -5.66
C ALA A 92 -22.20 5.54 -5.53
N THR A 93 -22.31 4.72 -4.48
CA THR A 93 -23.52 3.92 -4.18
C THR A 93 -24.50 4.62 -3.24
N GLY A 94 -24.21 5.87 -2.82
CA GLY A 94 -25.06 6.65 -1.94
C GLY A 94 -25.04 6.25 -0.46
N GLN A 95 -24.14 5.33 -0.06
CA GLN A 95 -23.94 5.00 1.35
C GLN A 95 -23.29 6.15 2.12
N ARG A 96 -22.55 7.02 1.41
CA ARG A 96 -21.98 8.26 1.92
C ARG A 96 -22.42 9.43 1.05
N ALA A 97 -22.72 10.54 1.72
CA ALA A 97 -23.18 11.74 1.04
C ALA A 97 -22.04 12.42 0.24
N GLN A 98 -20.80 12.33 0.73
CA GLN A 98 -19.67 13.07 0.18
C GLN A 98 -18.33 12.41 0.52
N LEU A 99 -17.39 12.47 -0.43
CA LEU A 99 -15.98 12.10 -0.26
C LEU A 99 -15.18 13.34 0.16
N SER A 100 -14.28 13.18 1.15
CA SER A 100 -13.30 14.20 1.50
C SER A 100 -11.96 13.93 0.82
N VAL A 101 -11.45 14.92 0.08
CA VAL A 101 -10.11 14.95 -0.50
C VAL A 101 -9.23 15.80 0.41
N PHE A 102 -8.20 15.22 0.98
CA PHE A 102 -7.35 15.86 1.98
C PHE A 102 -6.18 16.60 1.34
N GLY A 103 -6.26 17.94 1.34
CA GLY A 103 -5.28 18.84 0.76
C GLY A 103 -5.37 18.97 -0.76
N ASP A 104 -5.02 20.16 -1.26
CA ASP A 104 -4.93 20.51 -2.69
C ASP A 104 -3.70 21.37 -2.99
N ASP A 105 -2.80 21.48 -2.03
CA ASP A 105 -1.61 22.30 -2.07
C ASP A 105 -0.33 21.49 -1.80
N TYR A 106 -0.34 20.18 -2.06
CA TYR A 106 0.88 19.38 -2.11
C TYR A 106 1.70 19.75 -3.35
N PRO A 107 3.05 19.63 -3.32
CA PRO A 107 3.90 19.85 -4.49
C PRO A 107 3.81 18.68 -5.49
N THR A 108 2.62 18.47 -6.01
CA THR A 108 2.24 17.44 -6.98
C THR A 108 1.49 18.07 -8.15
N PRO A 109 1.34 17.42 -9.31
CA PRO A 109 0.75 18.05 -10.50
C PRO A 109 -0.65 18.62 -10.31
N ASP A 110 -1.48 18.03 -9.44
CA ASP A 110 -2.85 18.49 -9.17
C ASP A 110 -3.08 18.93 -7.72
N GLY A 111 -2.00 19.02 -6.94
CA GLY A 111 -2.04 19.45 -5.55
C GLY A 111 -2.48 18.37 -4.56
N THR A 112 -2.85 17.16 -5.01
CA THR A 112 -3.28 16.06 -4.12
C THR A 112 -2.18 15.02 -3.94
N ALA A 113 -2.28 14.23 -2.86
CA ALA A 113 -1.27 13.22 -2.53
C ALA A 113 -1.22 12.10 -3.58
N ILE A 114 -0.01 11.57 -3.85
CA ILE A 114 0.21 10.50 -4.84
C ILE A 114 0.48 9.17 -4.13
N ARG A 115 -0.17 8.10 -4.59
CA ARG A 115 0.02 6.73 -4.08
C ARG A 115 0.15 5.75 -5.23
N ASP A 116 0.87 4.66 -4.97
CA ASP A 116 0.94 3.51 -5.86
C ASP A 116 -0.19 2.54 -5.50
N TYR A 117 -1.11 2.34 -6.43
CA TYR A 117 -2.26 1.48 -6.24
C TYR A 117 -2.05 0.15 -6.95
N ILE A 118 -1.92 -0.94 -6.17
CA ILE A 118 -1.77 -2.30 -6.67
C ILE A 118 -3.10 -3.06 -6.59
N HIS A 119 -3.44 -3.79 -7.65
CA HIS A 119 -4.65 -4.60 -7.64
C HIS A 119 -4.52 -5.77 -6.64
N VAL A 120 -5.58 -6.04 -5.86
CA VAL A 120 -5.55 -7.06 -4.80
C VAL A 120 -5.23 -8.46 -5.32
N VAL A 121 -5.58 -8.78 -6.57
CA VAL A 121 -5.24 -10.08 -7.21
C VAL A 121 -3.74 -10.16 -7.48
N ASP A 122 -3.10 -9.07 -7.93
CA ASP A 122 -1.66 -9.02 -8.16
C ASP A 122 -0.90 -9.10 -6.82
N LEU A 123 -1.41 -8.46 -5.79
CA LEU A 123 -0.86 -8.60 -4.44
C LEU A 123 -0.96 -10.05 -3.94
N ALA A 124 -2.10 -10.72 -4.15
CA ALA A 124 -2.25 -12.13 -3.80
C ALA A 124 -1.27 -13.02 -4.59
N GLN A 125 -1.05 -12.73 -5.88
CA GLN A 125 -0.08 -13.45 -6.70
C GLN A 125 1.36 -13.21 -6.21
N ALA A 126 1.69 -12.01 -5.73
CA ALA A 126 2.99 -11.72 -5.12
C ALA A 126 3.23 -12.58 -3.87
N HIS A 127 2.20 -12.78 -3.02
CA HIS A 127 2.28 -13.68 -1.86
C HIS A 127 2.55 -15.13 -2.27
N VAL A 128 1.82 -15.63 -3.30
CA VAL A 128 2.03 -16.99 -3.83
C VAL A 128 3.44 -17.15 -4.39
N THR A 129 3.94 -16.16 -5.13
CA THR A 129 5.28 -16.16 -5.72
C THR A 129 6.36 -16.16 -4.64
N ALA A 130 6.22 -15.30 -3.63
CA ALA A 130 7.14 -15.26 -2.49
C ALA A 130 7.16 -16.58 -1.70
N LEU A 131 5.98 -17.18 -1.49
CA LEU A 131 5.89 -18.49 -0.82
C LEU A 131 6.57 -19.60 -1.62
N LYS A 132 6.36 -19.65 -2.93
CA LYS A 132 7.05 -20.61 -3.81
C LYS A 132 8.57 -20.46 -3.71
N LYS A 133 9.09 -19.23 -3.80
CA LYS A 133 10.52 -18.93 -3.64
C LYS A 133 11.07 -19.43 -2.31
N LEU A 134 10.31 -19.21 -1.21
CA LEU A 134 10.69 -19.72 0.12
C LEU A 134 10.75 -21.24 0.18
N LEU A 135 9.76 -21.94 -0.39
CA LEU A 135 9.68 -23.41 -0.35
C LEU A 135 10.75 -24.06 -1.24
N GLU A 136 11.11 -23.44 -2.34
CA GLU A 136 12.16 -23.91 -3.26
C GLU A 136 13.57 -23.52 -2.81
N ASN A 137 13.72 -22.94 -1.62
CA ASN A 137 14.99 -22.43 -1.10
C ASN A 137 15.69 -21.41 -2.01
N GLY A 138 14.91 -20.67 -2.79
CA GLY A 138 15.38 -19.65 -3.72
C GLY A 138 15.82 -18.33 -3.09
N GLN A 139 15.88 -18.24 -1.75
CA GLN A 139 16.40 -17.08 -1.03
C GLN A 139 17.88 -17.19 -0.77
N ALA A 140 18.61 -16.07 -0.88
CA ALA A 140 20.02 -15.99 -0.54
C ALA A 140 20.25 -15.94 0.98
N THR A 141 19.29 -15.38 1.73
CA THR A 141 19.36 -15.22 3.19
C THR A 141 18.10 -15.81 3.85
N ASN A 142 18.13 -15.94 5.17
CA ASN A 142 16.94 -16.42 5.90
C ASN A 142 15.82 -15.37 6.03
N PHE A 143 16.13 -14.10 5.74
CA PHE A 143 15.17 -13.02 5.72
C PHE A 143 15.40 -12.13 4.49
N ASP A 144 14.40 -12.06 3.61
CA ASP A 144 14.36 -11.16 2.45
C ASP A 144 13.15 -10.23 2.57
N PHE A 145 13.18 -9.13 1.83
CA PHE A 145 12.03 -8.24 1.71
C PHE A 145 11.94 -7.68 0.30
N TYR A 146 10.70 -7.38 -0.13
CA TYR A 146 10.41 -6.86 -1.48
C TYR A 146 9.36 -5.78 -1.41
N ASN A 147 9.55 -4.73 -2.19
CA ASN A 147 8.50 -3.77 -2.51
C ASN A 147 7.46 -4.42 -3.44
N VAL A 148 6.19 -4.19 -3.17
CA VAL A 148 5.10 -4.71 -3.98
C VAL A 148 4.18 -3.55 -4.37
N GLY A 149 4.40 -3.02 -5.55
CA GLY A 149 3.68 -1.91 -6.15
C GLY A 149 3.66 -2.04 -7.66
N THR A 150 3.15 -1.04 -8.35
CA THR A 150 3.09 -0.98 -9.82
C THR A 150 4.21 -0.15 -10.43
N GLY A 151 4.95 0.59 -9.60
CA GLY A 151 5.96 1.54 -10.04
C GLY A 151 5.36 2.85 -10.56
N LYS A 152 4.04 3.00 -10.52
CA LYS A 152 3.34 4.18 -10.99
C LYS A 152 2.50 4.78 -9.88
N GLY A 153 2.83 6.03 -9.52
CA GLY A 153 2.00 6.81 -8.62
C GLY A 153 0.78 7.40 -9.33
N SER A 154 -0.36 7.42 -8.65
CA SER A 154 -1.55 8.17 -9.08
C SER A 154 -2.02 9.08 -7.97
N SER A 155 -2.45 10.28 -8.34
CA SER A 155 -2.99 11.25 -7.40
C SER A 155 -4.43 10.90 -6.98
N VAL A 156 -4.90 11.51 -5.89
CA VAL A 156 -6.30 11.30 -5.45
C VAL A 156 -7.29 11.75 -6.51
N LEU A 157 -7.06 12.89 -7.17
CA LEU A 157 -7.96 13.39 -8.23
C LEU A 157 -7.88 12.56 -9.50
N GLU A 158 -6.72 12.00 -9.86
CA GLU A 158 -6.61 11.04 -10.96
C GLU A 158 -7.44 9.78 -10.71
N VAL A 159 -7.40 9.23 -9.49
CA VAL A 159 -8.22 8.05 -9.13
C VAL A 159 -9.71 8.36 -9.20
N ILE A 160 -10.14 9.53 -8.69
CA ILE A 160 -11.53 9.99 -8.80
C ILE A 160 -11.94 10.10 -10.26
N THR A 161 -11.14 10.77 -11.09
CA THR A 161 -11.39 10.98 -12.51
C THR A 161 -11.48 9.65 -13.27
N ALA A 162 -10.58 8.72 -12.98
CA ALA A 162 -10.61 7.38 -13.57
C ALA A 162 -11.89 6.63 -13.20
N PHE A 163 -12.30 6.67 -11.93
CA PHE A 163 -13.55 6.07 -11.47
C PHE A 163 -14.77 6.67 -12.16
N GLU A 164 -14.85 8.00 -12.24
CA GLU A 164 -15.96 8.70 -12.94
C GLU A 164 -16.02 8.32 -14.42
N THR A 165 -14.85 8.26 -15.08
CA THR A 165 -14.76 7.92 -16.49
C THR A 165 -15.25 6.51 -16.77
N VAL A 166 -14.83 5.54 -15.98
CA VAL A 166 -15.17 4.12 -16.18
C VAL A 166 -16.63 3.85 -15.83
N THR A 167 -17.15 4.49 -14.79
CA THR A 167 -18.50 4.18 -14.29
C THR A 167 -19.58 5.11 -14.86
N GLY A 168 -19.21 6.23 -15.48
CA GLY A 168 -20.13 7.29 -15.90
C GLY A 168 -20.80 8.04 -14.74
N LYS A 169 -20.41 7.78 -13.49
CA LYS A 169 -20.99 8.39 -12.28
C LYS A 169 -20.12 9.53 -11.79
N LYS A 170 -20.73 10.70 -11.58
CA LYS A 170 -20.06 11.81 -10.91
C LYS A 170 -20.03 11.60 -9.40
N LEU A 171 -18.86 11.85 -8.79
CA LEU A 171 -18.66 11.77 -7.35
C LEU A 171 -18.88 13.13 -6.70
N ASN A 172 -19.66 13.14 -5.63
CA ASN A 172 -19.74 14.31 -4.77
C ASN A 172 -18.53 14.32 -3.83
N TYR A 173 -17.54 15.17 -4.10
CA TYR A 173 -16.39 15.33 -3.22
C TYR A 173 -16.15 16.79 -2.85
N LYS A 174 -15.43 16.99 -1.76
CA LYS A 174 -14.93 18.30 -1.35
C LYS A 174 -13.47 18.19 -0.91
N ILE A 175 -12.72 19.25 -1.15
CA ILE A 175 -11.38 19.42 -0.63
C ILE A 175 -11.49 19.88 0.83
N VAL A 176 -10.69 19.28 1.70
CA VAL A 176 -10.58 19.60 3.12
C VAL A 176 -9.12 19.75 3.50
N GLU A 177 -8.84 20.21 4.71
CA GLU A 177 -7.48 20.36 5.22
C GLU A 177 -6.67 19.05 5.16
N LYS A 178 -5.35 19.17 5.00
CA LYS A 178 -4.41 18.02 5.02
C LYS A 178 -4.52 17.26 6.34
N ARG A 179 -4.30 15.97 6.27
CA ARG A 179 -4.14 15.15 7.47
C ARG A 179 -2.72 15.27 8.01
N GLU A 180 -2.58 15.32 9.32
CA GLU A 180 -1.28 15.25 9.97
C GLU A 180 -0.58 13.92 9.66
N GLY A 181 0.71 13.97 9.32
CA GLY A 181 1.52 12.80 8.98
C GLY A 181 1.22 12.18 7.60
N ASP A 182 0.45 12.85 6.74
CA ASP A 182 0.21 12.34 5.38
C ASP A 182 1.46 12.53 4.50
N VAL A 183 1.90 11.44 3.87
CA VAL A 183 3.06 11.43 2.97
C VAL A 183 2.65 12.06 1.64
N ILE A 184 3.48 12.98 1.11
CA ILE A 184 3.20 13.69 -0.15
C ILE A 184 3.04 12.70 -1.30
N GLN A 185 4.01 11.78 -1.46
CA GLN A 185 3.99 10.77 -2.51
C GLN A 185 4.69 9.49 -2.05
N ALA A 186 4.17 8.34 -2.49
CA ALA A 186 4.76 7.03 -2.25
C ALA A 186 4.44 6.08 -3.39
N PHE A 187 5.47 5.65 -4.16
CA PHE A 187 5.36 4.63 -5.20
C PHE A 187 6.66 3.83 -5.29
N ALA A 188 6.52 2.55 -5.70
CA ALA A 188 7.62 1.58 -5.71
C ALA A 188 8.58 1.82 -6.87
N ASP A 189 9.84 1.42 -6.68
CA ASP A 189 10.68 0.98 -7.79
C ASP A 189 10.33 -0.48 -8.09
N THR A 190 10.19 -0.82 -9.35
CA THR A 190 9.84 -2.19 -9.81
C THR A 190 10.91 -2.78 -10.72
N THR A 191 12.11 -2.20 -10.77
CA THR A 191 13.25 -2.70 -11.58
C THR A 191 14.01 -3.82 -10.89
#